data_43b6d196688f5eb4c1c68bb972cc8a61
#
_entry.id   43b6d196688f5eb4c1c68bb972cc8a61
#
_cell.length_a   1.000
_cell.length_b   1.000
_cell.length_c   1.000
_cell.angle_alpha   90.00
_cell.angle_beta   90.00
_cell.angle_gamma   90.00
#
_symmetry.space_group_name_H-M   'P 1'
#
loop_
_entity.id
_entity.type
_entity.pdbx_description
1 polymer ?
#
loop_
_entity_poly.entity_id
_entity_poly.type
_entity_poly.pdbx_seq_one_letter_code
_entity_poly.pdbx_strand_id
1 'polypeptide(L)'
;TKKHNYSLKVDYYKSSKQPTGRVYAKNGIQSIWGLIRGALTYDLYYDFDMVNAHPTMLLYICNLHKVRCSELEYYVKNRNLCLSEMCELDNIGKREAKNLFIASINDETKRTKVNNKKIKYDKFIKFDTEMKYIQKELTAFYPNDWKEIKRANREYENRGGKLISRLCCELENTILQDVIRISTPNVLMYDGFMVEQNKISNVDNFLKILNKRTNKYGVIWSEKEIDGS
;
A
#
# COMPACT_ATOMS: atom_id res chain seq x y z
N THR A 1 -36.35 17.88 -15.06
CA THR A 1 -35.72 17.72 -13.75
C THR A 1 -34.38 18.43 -13.77
N LYS A 2 -34.22 19.54 -13.04
CA LYS A 2 -32.94 20.23 -12.86
C LYS A 2 -32.01 19.29 -12.12
N LYS A 3 -30.93 18.79 -12.78
CA LYS A 3 -29.83 18.11 -12.10
C LYS A 3 -29.15 19.15 -11.19
N HIS A 4 -29.39 19.10 -9.91
CA HIS A 4 -28.61 19.86 -8.94
C HIS A 4 -27.23 19.18 -8.82
N ASN A 5 -26.20 19.77 -9.41
CA ASN A 5 -24.82 19.34 -9.22
C ASN A 5 -24.37 19.77 -7.82
N TYR A 6 -24.54 18.91 -6.84
CA TYR A 6 -23.93 19.11 -5.54
C TYR A 6 -22.49 18.61 -5.58
N SER A 7 -21.53 19.50 -5.33
CA SER A 7 -20.13 19.14 -5.12
C SER A 7 -19.76 19.37 -3.67
N LEU A 8 -19.09 18.39 -3.05
CA LEU A 8 -18.53 18.54 -1.72
C LEU A 8 -17.04 18.83 -1.82
N LYS A 9 -16.62 19.99 -1.33
CA LYS A 9 -15.20 20.29 -1.17
C LYS A 9 -14.70 19.49 0.04
N VAL A 10 -13.69 18.66 -0.18
CA VAL A 10 -13.05 17.83 0.84
C VAL A 10 -11.69 18.42 1.16
N ASP A 11 -11.44 18.71 2.44
CA ASP A 11 -10.14 19.12 2.91
C ASP A 11 -9.30 17.90 3.30
N TYR A 12 -8.06 17.88 2.83
CA TYR A 12 -7.10 16.84 3.18
C TYR A 12 -6.10 17.35 4.21
N TYR A 13 -5.83 16.55 5.22
CA TYR A 13 -4.88 16.90 6.28
C TYR A 13 -3.86 15.77 6.50
N LYS A 14 -2.73 16.12 7.07
CA LYS A 14 -1.73 15.16 7.53
C LYS A 14 -1.83 15.00 9.04
N SER A 15 -1.57 13.80 9.52
CA SER A 15 -1.50 13.56 10.96
C SER A 15 -0.38 14.40 11.59
N SER A 16 -0.66 15.07 12.71
CA SER A 16 0.37 15.79 13.48
C SER A 16 1.48 14.87 13.99
N LYS A 17 1.18 13.56 14.14
CA LYS A 17 2.15 12.52 14.52
C LYS A 17 3.00 12.03 13.35
N GLN A 18 2.59 12.27 12.10
CA GLN A 18 3.30 11.89 10.88
C GLN A 18 3.08 12.96 9.79
N PRO A 19 3.74 14.11 9.88
CA PRO A 19 3.51 15.24 8.96
C PRO A 19 3.96 14.95 7.52
N THR A 20 4.81 13.95 7.30
CA THR A 20 5.30 13.51 5.99
C THR A 20 4.48 12.36 5.40
N GLY A 21 3.70 11.66 6.22
CA GLY A 21 2.93 10.47 5.84
C GLY A 21 1.65 10.73 5.04
N ARG A 22 0.75 9.77 5.12
CA ARG A 22 -0.55 9.77 4.42
C ARG A 22 -1.36 11.03 4.64
N VAL A 23 -2.12 11.41 3.61
CA VAL A 23 -3.16 12.43 3.70
C VAL A 23 -4.51 11.77 3.98
N TYR A 24 -5.28 12.40 4.86
CA TYR A 24 -6.59 11.93 5.30
C TYR A 24 -7.66 12.93 4.90
N ALA A 25 -8.76 12.45 4.35
CA ALA A 25 -9.89 13.29 4.01
C ALA A 25 -10.73 13.65 5.25
N LYS A 26 -11.01 14.92 5.45
CA LYS A 26 -11.98 15.35 6.45
C LYS A 26 -13.37 15.31 5.82
N ASN A 27 -14.25 14.46 6.36
CA ASN A 27 -15.62 14.28 5.86
C ASN A 27 -15.71 13.83 4.39
N GLY A 28 -14.68 13.14 3.87
CA GLY A 28 -14.66 12.61 2.51
C GLY A 28 -15.05 11.13 2.44
N ILE A 29 -15.25 10.64 1.22
CA ILE A 29 -15.61 9.24 0.96
C ILE A 29 -14.50 8.25 1.29
N GLN A 30 -13.27 8.72 1.55
CA GLN A 30 -12.12 7.89 1.94
C GLN A 30 -12.40 7.05 3.21
N SER A 31 -13.19 7.58 4.15
CA SER A 31 -13.54 6.93 5.42
C SER A 31 -14.86 6.17 5.39
N ILE A 32 -15.62 6.22 4.29
CA ILE A 32 -16.89 5.52 4.14
C ILE A 32 -16.62 4.02 3.92
N TRP A 33 -17.48 3.18 4.50
CA TRP A 33 -17.44 1.74 4.30
C TRP A 33 -17.48 1.37 2.81
N GLY A 34 -16.65 0.40 2.39
CA GLY A 34 -16.38 0.07 1.00
C GLY A 34 -17.64 -0.18 0.14
N LEU A 35 -18.62 -0.93 0.66
CA LEU A 35 -19.89 -1.20 -0.04
C LEU A 35 -20.70 0.08 -0.30
N ILE A 36 -20.82 0.95 0.71
CA ILE A 36 -21.56 2.22 0.56
C ILE A 36 -20.81 3.13 -0.40
N ARG A 37 -19.48 3.19 -0.30
CA ARG A 37 -18.66 3.96 -1.23
C ARG A 37 -18.83 3.43 -2.65
N GLY A 38 -18.79 2.11 -2.85
CA GLY A 38 -19.03 1.47 -4.14
C GLY A 38 -20.35 1.90 -4.74
N ALA A 39 -21.45 1.72 -4.01
CA ALA A 39 -22.79 2.11 -4.46
C ALA A 39 -22.94 3.60 -4.83
N LEU A 40 -22.13 4.48 -4.20
CA LEU A 40 -22.14 5.93 -4.47
C LEU A 40 -21.26 6.34 -5.65
N THR A 41 -20.32 5.50 -6.08
CA THR A 41 -19.26 5.93 -7.00
C THR A 41 -19.10 5.07 -8.25
N TYR A 42 -19.71 3.86 -8.33
CA TYR A 42 -19.44 2.89 -9.38
C TYR A 42 -19.72 3.38 -10.81
N ASP A 43 -20.74 4.25 -10.99
CA ASP A 43 -21.15 4.82 -12.28
C ASP A 43 -20.61 6.24 -12.52
N LEU A 44 -19.87 6.79 -11.56
CA LEU A 44 -19.36 8.17 -11.58
C LEU A 44 -17.84 8.25 -11.72
N TYR A 45 -17.12 7.28 -11.16
CA TYR A 45 -15.67 7.32 -11.03
C TYR A 45 -15.01 6.04 -11.53
N TYR A 46 -13.78 6.19 -12.03
CA TYR A 46 -12.79 5.11 -12.10
C TYR A 46 -11.99 5.12 -10.80
N ASP A 47 -11.73 3.94 -10.23
CA ASP A 47 -10.87 3.74 -9.05
C ASP A 47 -9.54 3.14 -9.50
N PHE A 48 -8.44 3.85 -9.23
CA PHE A 48 -7.10 3.42 -9.58
C PHE A 48 -6.30 3.12 -8.32
N ASP A 49 -5.75 1.92 -8.23
CA ASP A 49 -5.00 1.43 -7.07
C ASP A 49 -3.57 1.00 -7.47
N MET A 50 -2.60 1.21 -6.61
CA MET A 50 -1.24 0.68 -6.78
C MET A 50 -1.24 -0.82 -6.51
N VAL A 51 -0.83 -1.62 -7.50
CA VAL A 51 -0.71 -3.07 -7.35
C VAL A 51 0.39 -3.39 -6.35
N ASN A 52 0.06 -4.16 -5.31
CA ASN A 52 1.02 -4.61 -4.30
C ASN A 52 1.83 -3.45 -3.66
N ALA A 53 1.17 -2.35 -3.34
CA ALA A 53 1.75 -1.06 -2.98
C ALA A 53 2.92 -1.14 -1.96
N HIS A 54 2.67 -1.53 -0.72
CA HIS A 54 3.69 -1.55 0.34
C HIS A 54 4.90 -2.47 0.02
N PRO A 55 4.73 -3.72 -0.44
CA PRO A 55 5.87 -4.54 -0.85
C PRO A 55 6.71 -3.91 -1.95
N THR A 56 6.07 -3.29 -2.96
CA THR A 56 6.77 -2.62 -4.06
C THR A 56 7.52 -1.38 -3.58
N MET A 57 6.91 -0.59 -2.71
CA MET A 57 7.56 0.58 -2.10
C MET A 57 8.74 0.20 -1.23
N LEU A 58 8.60 -0.87 -0.44
CA LEU A 58 9.71 -1.38 0.38
C LEU A 58 10.86 -1.88 -0.50
N LEU A 59 10.56 -2.57 -1.60
CA LEU A 59 11.57 -2.99 -2.59
C LEU A 59 12.32 -1.77 -3.17
N TYR A 60 11.60 -0.71 -3.54
CA TYR A 60 12.22 0.54 -4.00
C TYR A 60 13.16 1.13 -2.95
N ILE A 61 12.74 1.19 -1.68
CA ILE A 61 13.53 1.73 -0.56
C ILE A 61 14.80 0.87 -0.34
N CYS A 62 14.66 -0.46 -0.36
CA CYS A 62 15.79 -1.38 -0.25
C CYS A 62 16.81 -1.17 -1.37
N ASN A 63 16.36 -1.05 -2.62
CA ASN A 63 17.22 -0.79 -3.78
C ASN A 63 17.93 0.55 -3.69
N LEU A 64 17.26 1.60 -3.21
CA LEU A 64 17.83 2.93 -3.01
C LEU A 64 19.03 2.88 -2.05
N HIS A 65 18.93 2.09 -0.99
CA HIS A 65 19.96 1.94 0.04
C HIS A 65 20.86 0.70 -0.14
N LYS A 66 20.70 -0.04 -1.25
CA LYS A 66 21.45 -1.27 -1.54
C LYS A 66 21.32 -2.32 -0.43
N VAL A 67 20.18 -2.37 0.24
CA VAL A 67 19.85 -3.41 1.23
C VAL A 67 19.45 -4.68 0.48
N ARG A 68 20.03 -5.83 0.87
CA ARG A 68 19.67 -7.12 0.27
C ARG A 68 18.19 -7.44 0.50
N CYS A 69 17.46 -7.78 -0.56
CA CYS A 69 16.00 -7.96 -0.53
C CYS A 69 15.52 -8.96 -1.61
N SER A 70 16.24 -10.07 -1.78
CA SER A 70 15.98 -11.06 -2.85
C SER A 70 14.63 -11.77 -2.73
N GLU A 71 14.20 -12.09 -1.51
CA GLU A 71 12.90 -12.74 -1.28
C GLU A 71 11.75 -11.74 -1.45
N LEU A 72 11.95 -10.48 -1.05
CA LEU A 72 11.01 -9.39 -1.31
C LEU A 72 10.85 -9.16 -2.82
N GLU A 73 11.95 -9.09 -3.55
CA GLU A 73 11.94 -8.92 -5.00
C GLU A 73 11.21 -10.08 -5.68
N TYR A 74 11.49 -11.33 -5.26
CA TYR A 74 10.80 -12.51 -5.77
C TYR A 74 9.29 -12.43 -5.50
N TYR A 75 8.90 -12.06 -4.27
CA TYR A 75 7.48 -11.90 -3.91
C TYR A 75 6.79 -10.81 -4.75
N VAL A 76 7.42 -9.65 -4.93
CA VAL A 76 6.84 -8.57 -5.73
C VAL A 76 6.60 -9.01 -7.17
N LYS A 77 7.55 -9.73 -7.77
CA LYS A 77 7.45 -10.22 -9.15
C LYS A 77 6.46 -11.39 -9.31
N ASN A 78 6.34 -12.25 -8.29
CA ASN A 78 5.61 -13.52 -8.38
C ASN A 78 4.48 -13.64 -7.35
N ARG A 79 3.88 -12.49 -6.96
CA ARG A 79 2.91 -12.44 -5.87
C ARG A 79 1.78 -13.47 -5.96
N ASN A 80 1.17 -13.60 -7.14
CA ASN A 80 0.05 -14.52 -7.31
C ASN A 80 0.48 -15.98 -7.15
N LEU A 81 1.65 -16.34 -7.65
CA LEU A 81 2.24 -17.66 -7.47
C LEU A 81 2.52 -17.91 -5.98
N CYS A 82 3.19 -16.99 -5.29
CA CYS A 82 3.48 -17.11 -3.86
C CYS A 82 2.21 -17.29 -3.02
N LEU A 83 1.14 -16.55 -3.33
CA LEU A 83 -0.13 -16.69 -2.63
C LEU A 83 -0.81 -18.03 -2.93
N SER A 84 -0.79 -18.49 -4.19
CA SER A 84 -1.37 -19.78 -4.60
C SER A 84 -0.66 -20.95 -3.91
N GLU A 85 0.67 -21.00 -4.01
CA GLU A 85 1.49 -22.03 -3.37
C GLU A 85 1.31 -22.08 -1.84
N MET A 86 1.23 -20.91 -1.20
CA MET A 86 0.99 -20.85 0.24
C MET A 86 -0.42 -21.34 0.61
N CYS A 87 -1.44 -20.98 -0.18
CA CYS A 87 -2.79 -21.49 0.03
C CYS A 87 -2.85 -23.02 -0.02
N GLU A 88 -2.17 -23.60 -0.99
CA GLU A 88 -2.15 -25.03 -1.22
C GLU A 88 -1.41 -25.79 -0.10
N LEU A 89 -0.18 -25.35 0.22
CA LEU A 89 0.67 -26.04 1.20
C LEU A 89 0.20 -25.88 2.64
N ASP A 90 -0.32 -24.71 2.99
CA ASP A 90 -0.75 -24.40 4.36
C ASP A 90 -2.26 -24.55 4.57
N ASN A 91 -3.01 -24.87 3.50
CA ASN A 91 -4.48 -25.03 3.49
C ASN A 91 -5.19 -23.80 4.10
N ILE A 92 -4.89 -22.61 3.54
CA ILE A 92 -5.43 -21.32 3.96
C ILE A 92 -6.03 -20.54 2.79
N GLY A 93 -6.90 -19.59 3.07
CA GLY A 93 -7.50 -18.75 2.05
C GLY A 93 -6.53 -17.68 1.51
N LYS A 94 -6.74 -17.25 0.25
CA LYS A 94 -5.91 -16.20 -0.42
C LYS A 94 -5.82 -14.90 0.38
N ARG A 95 -6.91 -14.49 1.04
CA ARG A 95 -6.93 -13.31 1.91
C ARG A 95 -6.01 -13.49 3.11
N GLU A 96 -6.02 -14.67 3.71
CA GLU A 96 -5.18 -15.00 4.86
C GLU A 96 -3.70 -15.05 4.47
N ALA A 97 -3.36 -15.72 3.36
CA ALA A 97 -2.00 -15.71 2.82
C ALA A 97 -1.50 -14.29 2.55
N LYS A 98 -2.30 -13.43 1.89
CA LYS A 98 -1.99 -12.02 1.68
C LYS A 98 -1.72 -11.28 3.01
N ASN A 99 -2.57 -11.50 4.01
CA ASN A 99 -2.41 -10.85 5.30
C ASN A 99 -1.13 -11.28 6.03
N LEU A 100 -0.70 -12.54 5.88
CA LEU A 100 0.56 -13.02 6.45
C LEU A 100 1.77 -12.31 5.84
N PHE A 101 1.84 -12.18 4.51
CA PHE A 101 2.91 -11.43 3.84
C PHE A 101 2.95 -9.96 4.27
N ILE A 102 1.80 -9.28 4.31
CA ILE A 102 1.71 -7.87 4.73
C ILE A 102 2.08 -7.73 6.22
N ALA A 103 1.62 -8.64 7.05
CA ALA A 103 1.94 -8.65 8.46
C ALA A 103 3.44 -8.90 8.71
N SER A 104 4.09 -9.76 7.91
CA SER A 104 5.53 -9.97 7.96
C SER A 104 6.33 -8.70 7.68
N ILE A 105 5.87 -7.88 6.74
CA ILE A 105 6.49 -6.57 6.42
C ILE A 105 6.37 -5.59 7.58
N ASN A 106 5.21 -5.56 8.25
CA ASN A 106 4.86 -4.54 9.22
C ASN A 106 5.01 -4.98 10.70
N ASP A 107 5.58 -6.15 10.97
CA ASP A 107 5.73 -6.67 12.32
C ASP A 107 7.12 -7.27 12.52
N GLU A 108 7.79 -6.97 13.63
CA GLU A 108 9.09 -7.53 14.00
C GLU A 108 8.99 -8.99 14.47
N THR A 109 7.82 -9.44 14.89
CA THR A 109 7.61 -10.80 15.37
C THR A 109 7.72 -11.81 14.23
N LYS A 110 8.61 -12.78 14.38
CA LYS A 110 8.78 -13.86 13.40
C LYS A 110 7.54 -14.75 13.33
N ARG A 111 7.03 -14.97 12.13
CA ARG A 111 5.82 -15.74 11.89
C ARG A 111 6.12 -17.18 11.55
N THR A 112 5.83 -18.06 12.49
CA THR A 112 6.10 -19.49 12.33
C THR A 112 4.83 -20.35 12.27
N LYS A 113 3.67 -19.77 12.59
CA LYS A 113 2.39 -20.50 12.66
C LYS A 113 1.27 -19.69 11.99
N VAL A 114 0.33 -20.42 11.41
CA VAL A 114 -0.98 -19.93 10.94
C VAL A 114 -2.04 -20.91 11.45
N ASN A 115 -3.15 -20.42 12.01
CA ASN A 115 -4.22 -21.23 12.59
C ASN A 115 -3.69 -22.29 13.57
N ASN A 116 -2.72 -21.91 14.42
CA ASN A 116 -2.03 -22.80 15.38
C ASN A 116 -1.19 -23.94 14.76
N LYS A 117 -1.08 -24.03 13.42
CA LYS A 117 -0.25 -24.99 12.71
C LYS A 117 1.04 -24.33 12.23
N LYS A 118 2.12 -25.10 12.20
CA LYS A 118 3.41 -24.64 11.66
C LYS A 118 3.26 -24.34 10.17
N ILE A 119 3.74 -23.18 9.74
CA ILE A 119 3.79 -22.81 8.32
C ILE A 119 4.74 -23.75 7.59
N LYS A 120 4.28 -24.32 6.46
CA LYS A 120 5.02 -25.28 5.64
C LYS A 120 5.68 -24.61 4.43
N TYR A 121 5.12 -23.49 3.95
CA TYR A 121 5.62 -22.81 2.76
C TYR A 121 6.99 -22.17 3.03
N ASP A 122 8.05 -22.83 2.60
CA ASP A 122 9.45 -22.45 2.89
C ASP A 122 9.81 -21.05 2.35
N LYS A 123 9.31 -20.67 1.17
CA LYS A 123 9.53 -19.32 0.62
C LYS A 123 8.95 -18.23 1.51
N PHE A 124 7.81 -18.43 2.17
CA PHE A 124 7.28 -17.48 3.14
C PHE A 124 8.20 -17.38 4.36
N ILE A 125 8.74 -18.51 4.84
CA ILE A 125 9.66 -18.51 6.00
C ILE A 125 10.94 -17.71 5.69
N LYS A 126 11.48 -17.87 4.47
CA LYS A 126 12.64 -17.09 3.98
C LYS A 126 12.29 -15.60 3.85
N PHE A 127 11.16 -15.30 3.24
CA PHE A 127 10.62 -13.95 3.13
C PHE A 127 10.47 -13.30 4.51
N ASP A 128 9.80 -13.96 5.47
CA ASP A 128 9.62 -13.43 6.82
C ASP A 128 10.97 -13.16 7.52
N THR A 129 11.94 -14.04 7.33
CA THR A 129 13.30 -13.86 7.88
C THR A 129 13.99 -12.65 7.23
N GLU A 130 13.86 -12.47 5.92
CA GLU A 130 14.43 -11.31 5.21
C GLU A 130 13.75 -10.00 5.63
N MET A 131 12.41 -10.01 5.90
CA MET A 131 11.72 -8.81 6.40
C MET A 131 12.31 -8.33 7.73
N LYS A 132 12.62 -9.23 8.65
CA LYS A 132 13.25 -8.88 9.94
C LYS A 132 14.67 -8.31 9.74
N TYR A 133 15.41 -8.85 8.80
CA TYR A 133 16.71 -8.30 8.39
C TYR A 133 16.55 -6.89 7.81
N ILE A 134 15.65 -6.66 6.85
CA ILE A 134 15.40 -5.35 6.23
C ILE A 134 14.96 -4.33 7.28
N GLN A 135 14.05 -4.68 8.18
CA GLN A 135 13.59 -3.81 9.27
C GLN A 135 14.76 -3.32 10.12
N LYS A 136 15.71 -4.19 10.43
CA LYS A 136 16.91 -3.85 11.19
C LYS A 136 17.86 -2.94 10.39
N GLU A 137 18.18 -3.31 9.15
CA GLU A 137 19.14 -2.56 8.32
C GLU A 137 18.66 -1.13 8.05
N LEU A 138 17.37 -0.94 7.76
CA LEU A 138 16.82 0.39 7.45
C LEU A 138 16.91 1.36 8.63
N THR A 139 17.04 0.91 9.87
CA THR A 139 17.21 1.82 11.02
C THR A 139 18.48 2.68 10.91
N ALA A 140 19.51 2.18 10.25
CA ALA A 140 20.78 2.90 10.08
C ALA A 140 20.66 4.05 9.05
N PHE A 141 19.79 3.89 8.05
CA PHE A 141 19.58 4.90 7.01
C PHE A 141 18.58 6.00 7.42
N TYR A 142 17.75 5.73 8.44
CA TYR A 142 16.70 6.64 8.92
C TYR A 142 16.85 6.91 10.44
N PRO A 143 18.01 7.45 10.90
CA PRO A 143 18.28 7.59 12.33
C PRO A 143 17.34 8.56 13.06
N ASN A 144 16.84 9.59 12.38
CA ASN A 144 15.93 10.56 12.98
C ASN A 144 14.55 9.93 13.20
N ASP A 145 13.98 9.26 12.18
CA ASP A 145 12.72 8.54 12.29
C ASP A 145 12.78 7.46 13.35
N TRP A 146 13.89 6.71 13.36
CA TRP A 146 14.14 5.68 14.36
C TRP A 146 14.17 6.24 15.79
N LYS A 147 14.80 7.40 15.97
CA LYS A 147 14.85 8.09 17.27
C LYS A 147 13.46 8.55 17.73
N GLU A 148 12.66 9.10 16.82
CA GLU A 148 11.27 9.49 17.11
C GLU A 148 10.39 8.30 17.45
N ILE A 149 10.47 7.21 16.67
CA ILE A 149 9.71 5.99 16.93
C ILE A 149 10.08 5.39 18.29
N LYS A 150 11.34 5.37 18.67
CA LYS A 150 11.79 4.91 19.99
C LYS A 150 11.26 5.78 21.12
N ARG A 151 11.20 7.10 20.94
CA ARG A 151 10.66 8.03 21.94
C ARG A 151 9.16 7.87 22.14
N ALA A 152 8.42 7.73 21.03
CA ALA A 152 6.96 7.61 21.04
C ALA A 152 6.47 6.25 21.57
N ASN A 153 7.31 5.21 21.52
CA ASN A 153 6.93 3.83 21.78
C ASN A 153 7.86 3.16 22.81
N ARG A 154 7.97 3.74 23.99
CA ARG A 154 8.89 3.26 25.04
C ARG A 154 8.62 1.79 25.45
N GLU A 155 7.37 1.38 25.48
CA GLU A 155 6.94 0.04 25.91
C GLU A 155 6.54 -0.89 24.75
N TYR A 156 6.64 -0.40 23.51
CA TYR A 156 6.12 -1.13 22.36
C TYR A 156 7.21 -1.85 21.58
N GLU A 157 6.97 -3.13 21.29
CA GLU A 157 7.94 -4.02 20.69
C GLU A 157 8.11 -3.84 19.17
N ASN A 158 7.03 -3.51 18.41
CA ASN A 158 7.07 -3.45 16.94
C ASN A 158 7.60 -2.11 16.39
N ARG A 159 8.81 -1.73 16.72
CA ARG A 159 9.40 -0.46 16.27
C ARG A 159 9.87 -0.50 14.82
N GLY A 160 10.46 -1.61 14.38
CA GLY A 160 10.91 -1.80 13.00
C GLY A 160 9.76 -1.83 12.02
N GLY A 161 8.67 -2.55 12.33
CA GLY A 161 7.45 -2.52 11.52
C GLY A 161 6.83 -1.12 11.42
N LYS A 162 6.87 -0.33 12.48
CA LYS A 162 6.45 1.08 12.44
C LYS A 162 7.34 1.94 11.55
N LEU A 163 8.65 1.71 11.55
CA LEU A 163 9.56 2.41 10.64
C LEU A 163 9.20 2.09 9.18
N ILE A 164 9.06 0.81 8.84
CA ILE A 164 8.67 0.40 7.48
C ILE A 164 7.34 1.02 7.07
N SER A 165 6.32 0.93 7.93
CA SER A 165 5.00 1.52 7.64
C SER A 165 5.10 3.03 7.40
N ARG A 166 5.89 3.75 8.21
CA ARG A 166 6.12 5.19 8.05
C ARG A 166 6.77 5.51 6.70
N LEU A 167 7.86 4.82 6.36
CA LEU A 167 8.58 5.03 5.11
C LEU A 167 7.72 4.72 3.88
N CYS A 168 6.95 3.62 3.91
CA CYS A 168 6.01 3.29 2.84
C CYS A 168 4.92 4.35 2.70
N CYS A 169 4.34 4.85 3.80
CA CYS A 169 3.32 5.91 3.76
C CYS A 169 3.86 7.25 3.25
N GLU A 170 5.12 7.58 3.52
CA GLU A 170 5.77 8.78 2.99
C GLU A 170 6.02 8.66 1.49
N LEU A 171 6.49 7.49 1.03
CA LEU A 171 6.68 7.22 -0.39
C LEU A 171 5.33 7.18 -1.13
N GLU A 172 4.31 6.55 -0.55
CA GLU A 172 2.94 6.55 -1.06
C GLU A 172 2.44 7.97 -1.31
N ASN A 173 2.58 8.85 -0.32
CA ASN A 173 2.19 10.25 -0.48
C ASN A 173 3.02 10.96 -1.57
N THR A 174 4.32 10.69 -1.68
CA THR A 174 5.17 11.25 -2.73
C THR A 174 4.70 10.83 -4.13
N ILE A 175 4.36 9.56 -4.30
CA ILE A 175 3.81 9.02 -5.56
C ILE A 175 2.47 9.68 -5.88
N LEU A 176 1.58 9.81 -4.89
CA LEU A 176 0.29 10.49 -5.08
C LEU A 176 0.44 11.97 -5.45
N GLN A 177 1.44 12.68 -4.92
CA GLN A 177 1.71 14.06 -5.35
C GLN A 177 2.15 14.13 -6.83
N ASP A 178 2.92 13.15 -7.31
CA ASP A 178 3.24 13.05 -8.74
C ASP A 178 1.98 12.76 -9.59
N VAL A 179 1.09 11.90 -9.09
CA VAL A 179 -0.21 11.60 -9.75
C VAL A 179 -1.11 12.83 -9.81
N ILE A 180 -1.22 13.61 -8.75
CA ILE A 180 -2.03 14.85 -8.70
C ILE A 180 -1.60 15.83 -9.80
N ARG A 181 -0.30 15.91 -10.08
CA ARG A 181 0.23 16.77 -11.14
C ARG A 181 -0.12 16.30 -12.56
N ILE A 182 -0.48 15.03 -12.71
CA ILE A 182 -0.75 14.40 -14.02
C ILE A 182 -2.25 14.32 -14.30
N SER A 183 -3.06 13.99 -13.32
CA SER A 183 -4.43 13.50 -13.52
C SER A 183 -5.53 14.31 -12.83
N THR A 184 -5.20 15.31 -12.00
CA THR A 184 -6.18 16.07 -11.22
C THR A 184 -7.28 15.19 -10.61
N PRO A 185 -6.93 14.25 -9.71
CA PRO A 185 -7.89 13.30 -9.14
C PRO A 185 -8.99 14.04 -8.37
N ASN A 186 -10.21 13.46 -8.38
CA ASN A 186 -11.33 13.99 -7.62
C ASN A 186 -11.24 13.55 -6.15
N VAL A 187 -10.73 12.34 -5.90
CA VAL A 187 -10.62 11.77 -4.56
C VAL A 187 -9.27 11.07 -4.40
N LEU A 188 -8.56 11.34 -3.31
CA LEU A 188 -7.36 10.59 -2.93
C LEU A 188 -7.75 9.45 -1.96
N MET A 189 -7.25 8.24 -2.25
CA MET A 189 -7.55 7.01 -1.52
C MET A 189 -6.24 6.34 -1.12
N TYR A 190 -5.63 6.68 -0.01
CA TYR A 190 -4.37 6.08 0.49
C TYR A 190 -3.36 5.70 -0.62
N ASP A 191 -3.35 4.45 -1.06
CA ASP A 191 -2.53 3.90 -2.14
C ASP A 191 -3.21 3.97 -3.52
N GLY A 192 -4.31 4.77 -3.64
CA GLY A 192 -5.10 4.93 -4.85
C GLY A 192 -5.73 6.31 -4.99
N PHE A 193 -6.54 6.47 -6.00
CA PHE A 193 -7.31 7.69 -6.25
C PHE A 193 -8.47 7.42 -7.21
N MET A 194 -9.48 8.28 -7.14
CA MET A 194 -10.62 8.22 -8.05
C MET A 194 -10.66 9.44 -8.96
N VAL A 195 -11.06 9.21 -10.22
CA VAL A 195 -11.25 10.25 -11.24
C VAL A 195 -12.62 10.06 -11.86
N GLU A 196 -13.36 11.17 -12.08
CA GLU A 196 -14.64 11.14 -12.80
C GLU A 196 -14.49 10.49 -14.18
N GLN A 197 -15.42 9.58 -14.52
CA GLN A 197 -15.37 8.82 -15.78
C GLN A 197 -15.37 9.74 -17.01
N ASN A 198 -16.08 10.86 -16.96
CA ASN A 198 -16.12 11.85 -18.04
C ASN A 198 -14.79 12.56 -18.33
N LYS A 199 -13.81 12.47 -17.43
CA LYS A 199 -12.47 13.05 -17.61
C LYS A 199 -11.49 12.11 -18.30
N ILE A 200 -11.84 10.83 -18.45
CA ILE A 200 -10.96 9.81 -19.02
C ILE A 200 -11.65 9.20 -20.22
N SER A 201 -11.18 9.54 -21.42
CA SER A 201 -11.71 9.00 -22.67
C SER A 201 -11.25 7.57 -22.97
N ASN A 202 -10.12 7.15 -22.44
CA ASN A 202 -9.57 5.81 -22.61
C ASN A 202 -8.71 5.42 -21.39
N VAL A 203 -9.20 4.43 -20.64
CA VAL A 203 -8.58 3.96 -19.40
C VAL A 203 -7.22 3.32 -19.63
N ASP A 204 -7.06 2.52 -20.70
CA ASP A 204 -5.78 1.85 -21.01
C ASP A 204 -4.69 2.86 -21.32
N ASN A 205 -5.02 3.89 -22.09
CA ASN A 205 -4.06 4.96 -22.39
C ASN A 205 -3.71 5.77 -21.14
N PHE A 206 -4.70 6.05 -20.29
CA PHE A 206 -4.47 6.71 -19.02
C PHE A 206 -3.55 5.91 -18.12
N LEU A 207 -3.78 4.60 -17.96
CA LEU A 207 -2.92 3.69 -17.20
C LEU A 207 -1.51 3.62 -17.77
N LYS A 208 -1.33 3.61 -19.10
CA LYS A 208 0.01 3.66 -19.72
C LYS A 208 0.76 4.94 -19.36
N ILE A 209 0.10 6.09 -19.37
CA ILE A 209 0.71 7.38 -19.00
C ILE A 209 1.07 7.35 -17.50
N LEU A 210 0.17 6.92 -16.65
CA LEU A 210 0.35 6.85 -15.22
C LEU A 210 1.52 5.93 -14.84
N ASN A 211 1.54 4.71 -15.38
CA ASN A 211 2.62 3.75 -15.18
C ASN A 211 3.97 4.27 -15.68
N LYS A 212 4.01 4.91 -16.84
CA LYS A 212 5.24 5.53 -17.37
C LYS A 212 5.79 6.61 -16.44
N ARG A 213 4.92 7.46 -15.89
CA ARG A 213 5.32 8.59 -15.04
C ARG A 213 5.76 8.16 -13.63
N THR A 214 5.21 7.07 -13.11
CA THR A 214 5.55 6.55 -11.78
C THR A 214 6.52 5.37 -11.80
N ASN A 215 6.98 4.95 -12.98
CA ASN A 215 7.90 3.82 -13.18
C ASN A 215 9.19 3.92 -12.34
N LYS A 216 9.67 5.14 -12.09
CA LYS A 216 10.85 5.38 -11.24
C LYS A 216 10.73 4.80 -9.81
N TYR A 217 9.51 4.57 -9.34
CA TYR A 217 9.21 3.96 -8.03
C TYR A 217 8.94 2.45 -8.14
N GLY A 218 8.92 1.90 -9.35
CA GLY A 218 8.58 0.49 -9.60
C GLY A 218 7.11 0.13 -9.38
N VAL A 219 6.23 1.10 -9.09
CA VAL A 219 4.80 0.85 -8.89
C VAL A 219 4.08 0.64 -10.21
N ILE A 220 3.07 -0.23 -10.17
CA ILE A 220 2.15 -0.49 -11.29
C ILE A 220 0.75 -0.09 -10.81
N TRP A 221 0.05 0.65 -11.65
CA TRP A 221 -1.35 1.03 -11.43
C TRP A 221 -2.28 0.11 -12.20
N SER A 222 -3.39 -0.19 -11.60
CA SER A 222 -4.51 -0.87 -12.23
C SER A 222 -5.80 -0.17 -11.90
N GLU A 223 -6.76 -0.26 -12.81
CA GLU A 223 -8.15 0.02 -12.48
C GLU A 223 -8.64 -1.07 -11.53
N LYS A 224 -9.32 -0.65 -10.49
CA LYS A 224 -9.99 -1.51 -9.54
C LYS A 224 -11.48 -1.44 -9.79
N GLU A 225 -12.07 -2.59 -9.99
CA GLU A 225 -13.51 -2.70 -10.11
C GLU A 225 -14.19 -2.16 -8.85
N ILE A 226 -15.11 -1.22 -9.06
CA ILE A 226 -15.94 -0.67 -7.99
C ILE A 226 -17.17 -1.56 -7.90
N ASP A 227 -17.27 -2.32 -6.81
CA ASP A 227 -18.46 -3.12 -6.52
C ASP A 227 -19.62 -2.20 -6.12
N GLY A 228 -20.62 -2.08 -6.99
CA GLY A 228 -21.82 -1.26 -6.79
C GLY A 228 -23.00 -2.02 -6.19
N SER A 229 -22.84 -3.33 -5.90
CA SER A 229 -23.91 -4.19 -5.37
C SER A 229 -23.89 -4.32 -3.85
#